data_dec19e96600031f68481ea07b38fd4a0
#
_entry.id   dec19e96600031f68481ea07b38fd4a0
#
_cell.length_a   1.000
_cell.length_b   1.000
_cell.length_c   1.000
_cell.angle_alpha   90.00
_cell.angle_beta   90.00
_cell.angle_gamma   90.00
#
_symmetry.space_group_name_H-M   'P 1'
#
loop_
_entity.id
_entity.type
_entity.pdbx_description
1 polymer ?
#
loop_
_entity_poly.entity_id
_entity_poly.type
_entity_poly.pdbx_seq_one_letter_code
_entity_poly.pdbx_strand_id
1 'polypeptide(L)'
;MASADPRIKLPQQPAIVAGLKSCAWLSPDGEIEHIDSETARDRIGNTVTPIVCHARSTARRLYTAPFPALDILELFAFTYPARFALPTPLGIAEALGQALPSSTESAAVSLIASARAMLSDLGDDQRGGGDAIAIATAMVQSGWAWGPAVLTALGAPEGVRASTANQG
;
A
#
# COMPACT_ATOMS: atom_id res chain seq x y z
N MET A 1 -12.30 -0.09 -23.89
CA MET A 1 -11.15 -0.24 -22.99
C MET A 1 -10.98 1.06 -22.20
N ALA A 2 -11.22 1.01 -20.93
CA ALA A 2 -10.90 2.17 -20.09
C ALA A 2 -9.38 2.34 -20.08
N SER A 3 -8.88 3.46 -20.60
CA SER A 3 -7.46 3.80 -20.52
C SER A 3 -7.12 3.94 -19.04
N ALA A 4 -6.09 3.26 -18.57
CA ALA A 4 -5.63 3.39 -17.19
C ALA A 4 -5.24 4.85 -16.95
N ASP A 5 -5.76 5.44 -15.89
CA ASP A 5 -5.43 6.83 -15.52
C ASP A 5 -3.93 6.92 -15.22
N PRO A 6 -3.18 7.75 -15.95
CA PRO A 6 -1.72 7.86 -15.78
C PRO A 6 -1.31 8.40 -14.40
N ARG A 7 -2.25 8.96 -13.62
CA ARG A 7 -2.02 9.40 -12.25
C ARG A 7 -1.99 8.25 -11.25
N ILE A 8 -2.57 7.09 -11.60
CA ILE A 8 -2.64 5.94 -10.73
C ILE A 8 -1.40 5.07 -10.94
N LYS A 9 -0.37 5.37 -10.17
CA LYS A 9 0.91 4.66 -10.20
C LYS A 9 1.14 3.94 -8.88
N LEU A 10 1.11 2.62 -8.94
CA LEU A 10 1.50 1.81 -7.80
C LEU A 10 3.01 1.88 -7.57
N PRO A 11 3.46 1.97 -6.32
CA PRO A 11 4.87 1.81 -6.01
C PRO A 11 5.40 0.48 -6.53
N GLN A 12 6.60 0.48 -7.12
CA GLN A 12 7.26 -0.72 -7.64
C GLN A 12 7.92 -1.50 -6.49
N GLN A 13 7.09 -2.00 -5.58
CA GLN A 13 7.48 -2.74 -4.39
C GLN A 13 6.70 -4.06 -4.30
N PRO A 14 7.27 -5.10 -3.70
CA PRO A 14 6.57 -6.36 -3.53
C PRO A 14 5.43 -6.24 -2.54
N ALA A 15 4.38 -7.04 -2.72
CA ALA A 15 3.36 -7.23 -1.71
C ALA A 15 3.64 -8.52 -0.92
N ILE A 16 3.49 -8.44 0.40
CA ILE A 16 3.81 -9.55 1.30
C ILE A 16 2.63 -9.86 2.20
N VAL A 17 2.28 -11.13 2.27
CA VAL A 17 1.31 -11.65 3.24
C VAL A 17 1.98 -12.78 4.04
N ALA A 18 2.15 -12.54 5.33
CA ALA A 18 2.70 -13.54 6.24
C ALA A 18 1.61 -14.50 6.70
N GLY A 19 1.68 -15.74 6.24
CA GLY A 19 0.85 -16.85 6.69
C GLY A 19 1.41 -17.53 7.94
N LEU A 20 0.79 -18.66 8.32
CA LEU A 20 1.21 -19.43 9.50
C LEU A 20 2.50 -20.23 9.27
N LYS A 21 2.74 -20.70 8.06
CA LYS A 21 3.87 -21.57 7.71
C LYS A 21 4.82 -20.97 6.68
N SER A 22 4.31 -20.10 5.84
CA SER A 22 5.07 -19.46 4.76
C SER A 22 4.51 -18.09 4.45
N CYS A 23 5.28 -17.28 3.76
CA CYS A 23 4.88 -15.97 3.28
C CYS A 23 4.60 -16.05 1.77
N ALA A 24 3.54 -15.41 1.32
CA ALA A 24 3.38 -15.10 -0.08
C ALA A 24 4.14 -13.79 -0.39
N TRP A 25 5.02 -13.87 -1.34
CA TRP A 25 5.78 -12.74 -1.86
C TRP A 25 5.37 -12.50 -3.30
N LEU A 26 4.67 -11.41 -3.55
CA LEU A 26 4.27 -11.00 -4.89
C LEU A 26 5.22 -9.91 -5.38
N SER A 27 6.02 -10.21 -6.38
CA SER A 27 6.93 -9.24 -6.98
C SER A 27 6.20 -8.15 -7.77
N PRO A 28 6.82 -6.99 -8.03
CA PRO A 28 6.22 -5.95 -8.89
C PRO A 28 5.89 -6.46 -10.31
N ASP A 29 6.59 -7.49 -10.79
CA ASP A 29 6.38 -8.11 -12.09
C ASP A 29 5.16 -9.05 -12.13
N GLY A 30 4.58 -9.34 -10.97
CA GLY A 30 3.42 -10.21 -10.84
C GLY A 30 3.75 -11.67 -10.54
N GLU A 31 5.00 -12.01 -10.27
CA GLU A 31 5.40 -13.35 -9.84
C GLU A 31 5.11 -13.57 -8.37
N ILE A 32 4.55 -14.73 -8.05
CA ILE A 32 4.25 -15.13 -6.67
C ILE A 32 5.20 -16.23 -6.24
N GLU A 33 5.89 -15.99 -5.13
CA GLU A 33 6.76 -16.97 -4.48
C GLU A 33 6.23 -17.30 -3.09
N HIS A 34 6.38 -18.56 -2.68
CA HIS A 34 6.24 -18.99 -1.29
C HIS A 34 7.62 -19.03 -0.66
N ILE A 35 7.84 -18.18 0.30
CA ILE A 35 9.13 -18.10 1.01
C ILE A 35 8.92 -18.29 2.51
N ASP A 36 9.94 -18.71 3.22
CA ASP A 36 9.92 -18.77 4.66
C ASP A 36 10.12 -17.39 5.31
N SER A 37 9.90 -17.31 6.60
CA SER A 37 10.01 -16.05 7.34
C SER A 37 11.45 -15.51 7.38
N GLU A 38 12.46 -16.38 7.34
CA GLU A 38 13.87 -15.99 7.32
C GLU A 38 14.20 -15.28 6.00
N THR A 39 13.87 -15.91 4.88
CA THR A 39 14.05 -15.33 3.55
C THR A 39 13.30 -14.00 3.41
N ALA A 40 12.07 -13.93 3.94
CA ALA A 40 11.28 -12.69 3.92
C ALA A 40 11.98 -11.56 4.70
N ARG A 41 12.50 -11.86 5.91
CA ARG A 41 13.24 -10.87 6.71
C ARG A 41 14.48 -10.36 5.98
N ASP A 42 15.25 -11.27 5.40
CA ASP A 42 16.47 -10.91 4.67
C ASP A 42 16.19 -9.99 3.49
N ARG A 43 15.13 -10.29 2.74
CA ARG A 43 14.72 -9.43 1.60
C ARG A 43 14.23 -8.06 2.06
N ILE A 44 13.46 -7.97 3.15
CA ILE A 44 12.95 -6.71 3.70
C ILE A 44 14.11 -5.84 4.21
N GLY A 45 15.13 -6.41 4.81
CA GLY A 45 16.29 -5.70 5.33
C GLY A 45 17.15 -5.00 4.26
N ASN A 46 16.96 -5.32 2.99
CA ASN A 46 17.78 -4.86 1.86
C ASN A 46 17.06 -3.84 0.94
N THR A 47 16.64 -2.70 1.46
CA THR A 47 16.09 -1.59 0.65
C THR A 47 14.67 -1.79 0.10
N VAL A 48 13.92 -2.75 0.60
CA VAL A 48 12.53 -3.01 0.20
C VAL A 48 11.56 -2.34 1.17
N THR A 49 10.59 -1.60 0.64
CA THR A 49 9.45 -1.06 1.41
C THR A 49 8.17 -1.80 0.97
N PRO A 50 7.89 -2.97 1.53
CA PRO A 50 6.85 -3.85 1.01
C PRO A 50 5.45 -3.30 1.24
N ILE A 51 4.53 -3.66 0.34
CA ILE A 51 3.10 -3.44 0.53
C ILE A 51 2.57 -4.55 1.44
N VAL A 52 2.00 -4.16 2.56
CA VAL A 52 1.48 -5.08 3.58
C VAL A 52 0.10 -4.63 4.06
N CYS A 53 -0.62 -5.50 4.72
CA CYS A 53 -1.79 -5.12 5.51
C CYS A 53 -1.47 -5.27 6.99
N HIS A 54 -1.53 -4.18 7.74
CA HIS A 54 -1.18 -4.12 9.15
C HIS A 54 0.30 -4.45 9.42
N ALA A 55 1.18 -3.50 9.15
CA ALA A 55 2.64 -3.67 9.23
C ALA A 55 3.13 -4.26 10.56
N ARG A 56 2.55 -3.83 11.70
CA ARG A 56 2.92 -4.37 13.02
C ARG A 56 2.60 -5.86 13.17
N SER A 57 1.46 -6.32 12.67
CA SER A 57 1.09 -7.74 12.68
C SER A 57 1.98 -8.54 11.73
N THR A 58 2.32 -7.99 10.58
CA THR A 58 3.25 -8.61 9.63
C THR A 58 4.62 -8.78 10.26
N ALA A 59 5.17 -7.74 10.89
CA ALA A 59 6.45 -7.81 11.59
C ALA A 59 6.46 -8.89 12.69
N ARG A 60 5.40 -8.98 13.48
CA ARG A 60 5.25 -10.03 14.50
C ARG A 60 5.26 -11.44 13.91
N ARG A 61 4.53 -11.67 12.83
CA ARG A 61 4.48 -12.98 12.15
C ARG A 61 5.80 -13.36 11.50
N LEU A 62 6.57 -12.37 11.10
CA LEU A 62 7.92 -12.56 10.56
C LEU A 62 9.00 -12.65 11.66
N TYR A 63 8.63 -12.49 12.93
CA TYR A 63 9.57 -12.46 14.06
C TYR A 63 10.68 -11.42 13.88
N THR A 64 10.30 -10.22 13.42
CA THR A 64 11.25 -9.12 13.18
C THR A 64 10.82 -7.83 13.90
N ALA A 65 11.76 -6.90 14.03
CA ALA A 65 11.47 -5.53 14.45
C ALA A 65 10.57 -4.84 13.41
N PRO A 66 9.87 -3.76 13.80
CA PRO A 66 9.14 -2.94 12.84
C PRO A 66 10.04 -2.46 11.71
N PHE A 67 9.51 -2.45 10.50
CA PHE A 67 10.21 -2.03 9.29
C PHE A 67 9.35 -1.04 8.49
N PRO A 68 9.95 -0.18 7.66
CA PRO A 68 9.22 0.69 6.75
C PRO A 68 8.35 -0.13 5.79
N ALA A 69 7.09 0.23 5.65
CA ALA A 69 6.14 -0.49 4.81
C ALA A 69 5.12 0.46 4.18
N LEU A 70 4.58 0.05 3.05
CA LEU A 70 3.40 0.60 2.43
C LEU A 70 2.18 -0.11 3.02
N ASP A 71 1.71 0.37 4.17
CA ASP A 71 0.60 -0.27 4.89
C ASP A 71 -0.74 0.11 4.27
N ILE A 72 -1.48 -0.89 3.80
CA ILE A 72 -2.81 -0.72 3.21
C ILE A 72 -3.80 -0.11 4.21
N LEU A 73 -3.66 -0.37 5.51
CA LEU A 73 -4.54 0.24 6.52
C LEU A 73 -4.35 1.76 6.61
N GLU A 74 -3.13 2.24 6.48
CA GLU A 74 -2.85 3.68 6.47
C GLU A 74 -3.46 4.33 5.24
N LEU A 75 -3.32 3.71 4.08
CA LEU A 75 -3.93 4.20 2.84
C LEU A 75 -5.46 4.20 2.94
N PHE A 76 -6.06 3.16 3.51
CA PHE A 76 -7.50 3.06 3.74
C PHE A 76 -8.00 4.19 4.67
N ALA A 77 -7.31 4.41 5.78
CA ALA A 77 -7.66 5.47 6.73
C ALA A 77 -7.57 6.87 6.10
N PHE A 78 -6.60 7.10 5.24
CA PHE A 78 -6.47 8.36 4.51
C PHE A 78 -7.59 8.53 3.47
N THR A 79 -7.87 7.48 2.71
CA THR A 79 -8.86 7.52 1.62
C THR A 79 -10.29 7.60 2.15
N TYR A 80 -10.58 6.88 3.23
CA TYR A 80 -11.92 6.74 3.82
C TYR A 80 -11.92 6.99 5.34
N PRO A 81 -11.68 8.23 5.80
CA PRO A 81 -11.47 8.50 7.24
C PRO A 81 -12.70 8.22 8.12
N ALA A 82 -13.89 8.13 7.52
CA ALA A 82 -15.14 7.83 8.24
C ALA A 82 -15.63 6.38 8.10
N ARG A 83 -14.86 5.50 7.45
CA ARG A 83 -15.21 4.10 7.23
C ARG A 83 -14.35 3.19 8.10
N PHE A 84 -14.95 2.07 8.48
CA PHE A 84 -14.27 1.00 9.21
C PHE A 84 -14.02 -0.19 8.29
N ALA A 85 -12.87 -0.83 8.47
CA ALA A 85 -12.56 -2.13 7.89
C ALA A 85 -11.80 -2.98 8.91
N LEU A 86 -11.97 -4.28 8.87
CA LEU A 86 -11.12 -5.19 9.64
C LEU A 86 -9.67 -5.10 9.12
N PRO A 87 -8.67 -5.14 10.01
CA PRO A 87 -7.26 -4.95 9.66
C PRO A 87 -6.63 -6.21 9.05
N THR A 88 -7.27 -6.74 8.02
CA THR A 88 -6.84 -7.92 7.27
C THR A 88 -7.05 -7.70 5.77
N PRO A 89 -6.31 -8.41 4.89
CA PRO A 89 -6.57 -8.34 3.45
C PRO A 89 -8.02 -8.64 3.07
N LEU A 90 -8.63 -9.62 3.74
CA LEU A 90 -10.05 -9.96 3.58
C LEU A 90 -10.96 -8.79 3.96
N GLY A 91 -10.74 -8.20 5.13
CA GLY A 91 -11.56 -7.10 5.63
C GLY A 91 -11.48 -5.84 4.76
N ILE A 92 -10.31 -5.54 4.23
CA ILE A 92 -10.13 -4.43 3.28
C ILE A 92 -10.84 -4.73 1.95
N ALA A 93 -10.67 -5.93 1.39
CA ALA A 93 -11.36 -6.34 0.17
C ALA A 93 -12.88 -6.28 0.32
N GLU A 94 -13.41 -6.74 1.45
CA GLU A 94 -14.84 -6.65 1.78
C GLU A 94 -15.33 -5.21 1.84
N ALA A 95 -14.60 -4.34 2.54
CA ALA A 95 -14.94 -2.92 2.65
C ALA A 95 -14.92 -2.19 1.31
N LEU A 96 -14.08 -2.62 0.36
CA LEU A 96 -13.97 -2.07 -0.99
C LEU A 96 -14.91 -2.76 -2.00
N GLY A 97 -15.66 -3.78 -1.60
CA GLY A 97 -16.54 -4.53 -2.50
C GLY A 97 -15.79 -5.33 -3.57
N GLN A 98 -14.57 -5.77 -3.26
CA GLN A 98 -13.72 -6.55 -4.15
C GLN A 98 -13.86 -8.05 -3.92
N ALA A 99 -13.29 -8.85 -4.84
CA ALA A 99 -13.21 -10.29 -4.67
C ALA A 99 -12.47 -10.65 -3.37
N LEU A 100 -13.07 -11.52 -2.56
CA LEU A 100 -12.52 -11.90 -1.27
C LEU A 100 -11.38 -12.90 -1.43
N PRO A 101 -10.20 -12.64 -0.85
CA PRO A 101 -9.10 -13.57 -0.91
C PRO A 101 -9.38 -14.82 -0.07
N SER A 102 -9.00 -15.98 -0.59
CA SER A 102 -9.19 -17.29 0.04
C SER A 102 -7.89 -18.02 0.37
N SER A 103 -6.76 -17.46 -0.01
CA SER A 103 -5.43 -18.00 0.23
C SER A 103 -4.43 -16.87 0.51
N THR A 104 -3.24 -17.22 0.96
CA THR A 104 -2.16 -16.26 1.18
C THR A 104 -1.74 -15.57 -0.12
N GLU A 105 -1.73 -16.29 -1.23
CA GLU A 105 -1.42 -15.76 -2.57
C GLU A 105 -2.49 -14.79 -3.05
N SER A 106 -3.74 -15.21 -2.99
CA SER A 106 -4.85 -14.33 -3.38
C SER A 106 -4.96 -13.11 -2.48
N ALA A 107 -4.54 -13.21 -1.21
CA ALA A 107 -4.44 -12.07 -0.31
C ALA A 107 -3.35 -11.09 -0.77
N ALA A 108 -2.19 -11.56 -1.21
CA ALA A 108 -1.14 -10.68 -1.75
C ALA A 108 -1.61 -9.94 -3.02
N VAL A 109 -2.29 -10.63 -3.92
CA VAL A 109 -2.91 -10.02 -5.11
C VAL A 109 -3.98 -9.00 -4.71
N SER A 110 -4.79 -9.32 -3.69
CA SER A 110 -5.81 -8.43 -3.16
C SER A 110 -5.24 -7.12 -2.60
N LEU A 111 -4.04 -7.13 -2.00
CA LEU A 111 -3.39 -5.90 -1.55
C LEU A 111 -3.12 -4.94 -2.71
N ILE A 112 -2.64 -5.45 -3.83
CA ILE A 112 -2.38 -4.65 -5.04
C ILE A 112 -3.70 -4.09 -5.61
N ALA A 113 -4.73 -4.92 -5.71
CA ALA A 113 -6.05 -4.49 -6.19
C ALA A 113 -6.66 -3.42 -5.28
N SER A 114 -6.54 -3.59 -3.97
CA SER A 114 -7.01 -2.62 -2.97
C SER A 114 -6.27 -1.29 -3.07
N ALA A 115 -4.94 -1.32 -3.17
CA ALA A 115 -4.14 -0.11 -3.35
C ALA A 115 -4.55 0.66 -4.61
N ARG A 116 -4.70 -0.04 -5.72
CA ARG A 116 -5.12 0.56 -7.00
C ARG A 116 -6.50 1.20 -6.89
N ALA A 117 -7.47 0.51 -6.30
CA ALA A 117 -8.82 1.02 -6.12
C ALA A 117 -8.83 2.29 -5.26
N MET A 118 -8.10 2.30 -4.15
CA MET A 118 -8.03 3.47 -3.26
C MET A 118 -7.35 4.68 -3.92
N LEU A 119 -6.25 4.46 -4.64
CA LEU A 119 -5.61 5.55 -5.40
C LEU A 119 -6.52 6.07 -6.52
N SER A 120 -7.28 5.20 -7.17
CA SER A 120 -8.27 5.60 -8.17
C SER A 120 -9.37 6.46 -7.57
N ASP A 121 -9.93 6.04 -6.44
CA ASP A 121 -10.96 6.83 -5.73
C ASP A 121 -10.44 8.21 -5.30
N LEU A 122 -9.20 8.31 -4.85
CA LEU A 122 -8.55 9.59 -4.56
C LEU A 122 -8.41 10.47 -5.81
N GLY A 123 -8.10 9.87 -6.95
CA GLY A 123 -8.01 10.58 -8.23
C GLY A 123 -9.35 11.10 -8.74
N ASP A 124 -10.43 10.41 -8.42
CA ASP A 124 -11.79 10.76 -8.83
C ASP A 124 -12.49 11.71 -7.85
N ASP A 125 -12.06 11.75 -6.59
CA ASP A 125 -12.67 12.60 -5.56
C ASP A 125 -12.22 14.05 -5.69
N GLN A 126 -13.06 14.86 -6.32
CA GLN A 126 -12.82 16.31 -6.47
C GLN A 126 -13.25 17.13 -5.24
N ARG A 127 -13.82 16.51 -4.21
CA ARG A 127 -14.46 17.23 -3.10
C ARG A 127 -13.52 17.72 -2.00
N GLY A 128 -12.28 17.29 -2.00
CA GLY A 128 -11.33 17.64 -0.96
C GLY A 128 -9.91 17.93 -1.47
N GLY A 129 -9.75 18.14 -2.77
CA GLY A 129 -8.45 18.15 -3.43
C GLY A 129 -7.36 19.01 -2.76
N GLY A 130 -7.68 20.23 -2.37
CA GLY A 130 -6.72 21.16 -1.73
C GLY A 130 -6.30 20.71 -0.33
N ASP A 131 -7.25 20.36 0.51
CA ASP A 131 -7.00 19.92 1.87
C ASP A 131 -6.30 18.55 1.89
N ALA A 132 -6.73 17.62 1.03
CA ALA A 132 -6.11 16.30 0.91
C ALA A 132 -4.64 16.41 0.46
N ILE A 133 -4.33 17.28 -0.49
CA ILE A 133 -2.95 17.55 -0.94
C ILE A 133 -2.12 18.13 0.21
N ALA A 134 -2.65 19.08 0.97
CA ALA A 134 -1.94 19.68 2.10
C ALA A 134 -1.64 18.65 3.19
N ILE A 135 -2.62 17.81 3.54
CA ILE A 135 -2.46 16.72 4.51
C ILE A 135 -1.43 15.69 4.01
N ALA A 136 -1.56 15.23 2.77
CA ALA A 136 -0.61 14.28 2.18
C ALA A 136 0.81 14.84 2.16
N THR A 137 0.98 16.12 1.84
CA THR A 137 2.29 16.80 1.85
C THR A 137 2.90 16.80 3.24
N ALA A 138 2.12 17.13 4.26
CA ALA A 138 2.59 17.11 5.66
C ALA A 138 2.97 15.69 6.11
N MET A 139 2.20 14.67 5.71
CA MET A 139 2.48 13.27 6.01
C MET A 139 3.75 12.77 5.31
N VAL A 140 4.01 13.19 4.07
CA VAL A 140 5.27 12.89 3.38
C VAL A 140 6.47 13.46 4.13
N GLN A 141 6.37 14.68 4.62
CA GLN A 141 7.44 15.30 5.43
C GLN A 141 7.72 14.52 6.71
N SER A 142 6.72 13.76 7.21
CA SER A 142 6.87 12.86 8.35
C SER A 142 7.28 11.43 7.95
N GLY A 143 7.59 11.18 6.68
CA GLY A 143 8.06 9.89 6.19
C GLY A 143 6.97 8.90 5.79
N TRP A 144 5.75 9.35 5.48
CA TRP A 144 4.68 8.47 5.06
C TRP A 144 4.97 7.84 3.68
N ALA A 145 5.09 6.52 3.66
CA ALA A 145 5.52 5.78 2.47
C ALA A 145 4.55 5.90 1.27
N TRP A 146 3.24 6.01 1.51
CA TRP A 146 2.23 6.20 0.45
C TRP A 146 2.20 7.61 -0.14
N GLY A 147 2.81 8.57 0.53
CA GLY A 147 2.72 9.99 0.17
C GLY A 147 2.96 10.30 -1.29
N PRO A 148 4.06 9.85 -1.92
CA PRO A 148 4.34 10.12 -3.34
C PRO A 148 3.25 9.59 -4.27
N ALA A 149 2.75 8.37 -4.04
CA ALA A 149 1.68 7.77 -4.85
C ALA A 149 0.36 8.51 -4.67
N VAL A 150 0.02 8.90 -3.43
CA VAL A 150 -1.18 9.66 -3.09
C VAL A 150 -1.15 11.06 -3.71
N LEU A 151 -0.04 11.78 -3.61
CA LEU A 151 0.10 13.11 -4.23
C LEU A 151 -0.04 13.04 -5.75
N THR A 152 0.50 12.01 -6.38
CA THR A 152 0.33 11.79 -7.82
C THR A 152 -1.14 11.51 -8.18
N ALA A 153 -1.81 10.66 -7.42
CA ALA A 153 -3.23 10.33 -7.62
C ALA A 153 -4.13 11.57 -7.44
N LEU A 154 -3.84 12.41 -6.46
CA LEU A 154 -4.55 13.66 -6.22
C LEU A 154 -4.27 14.75 -7.27
N GLY A 155 -3.35 14.52 -8.19
CA GLY A 155 -2.95 15.50 -9.20
C GLY A 155 -2.18 16.69 -8.63
N ALA A 156 -1.43 16.50 -7.56
CA ALA A 156 -0.62 17.56 -6.96
C ALA A 156 0.38 18.16 -7.97
N PRO A 157 0.64 19.49 -7.92
CA PRO A 157 1.61 20.14 -8.81
C PRO A 157 3.00 19.50 -8.70
N GLU A 158 3.75 19.52 -9.82
CA GLU A 158 5.11 18.94 -9.86
C GLU A 158 6.06 19.52 -8.80
N GLY A 159 5.93 20.81 -8.48
CA GLY A 159 6.73 21.45 -7.44
C GLY A 159 6.52 20.83 -6.06
N VAL A 160 5.30 20.43 -5.72
CA VAL A 160 4.98 19.75 -4.46
C VAL A 160 5.57 18.33 -4.47
N ARG A 161 5.45 17.63 -5.60
CA ARG A 161 5.98 16.27 -5.77
C ARG A 161 7.52 16.23 -5.73
N ALA A 162 8.17 17.21 -6.33
CA ALA A 162 9.65 17.30 -6.36
C ALA A 162 10.25 17.67 -4.99
N SER A 163 9.60 18.52 -4.21
CA SER A 163 10.07 18.90 -2.88
C SER A 163 10.07 17.72 -1.90
N THR A 164 9.21 16.71 -2.13
CA THR A 164 9.13 15.50 -1.32
C THR A 164 10.15 14.43 -1.72
N ALA A 165 10.58 14.41 -2.98
CA ALA A 165 11.57 13.44 -3.48
C ALA A 165 13.02 13.75 -3.05
N ASN A 166 13.29 14.97 -2.61
CA ASN A 166 14.66 15.44 -2.29
C ASN A 166 14.99 15.33 -0.79
N GLN A 167 14.15 14.70 0.03
CA GLN A 167 14.34 14.51 1.47
C GLN A 167 14.50 13.04 1.88
N GLY A 168 14.80 12.15 0.93
CA GLY A 168 15.09 10.73 1.15
C GLY A 168 16.57 10.41 1.18
#